data_0d8db09afe8d6c955eb5ec20a4d4ecaf
#
_entry.id   0d8db09afe8d6c955eb5ec20a4d4ecaf
#
_cell.length_a   1.000
_cell.length_b   1.000
_cell.length_c   1.000
_cell.angle_alpha   90.00
_cell.angle_beta   90.00
_cell.angle_gamma   90.00
#
_symmetry.space_group_name_H-M   'P 1'
#
loop_
_entity.id
_entity.type
_entity.pdbx_description
1 polymer ?
#
loop_
_entity_poly.entity_id
_entity_poly.type
_entity_poly.pdbx_seq_one_letter_code
_entity_poly.pdbx_strand_id
1 'polypeptide(L)'
;LNQNYEEAAKYRDQISGIQHIIEKQKISSSSKQDQDFIGLAQSDDLGCVQVFHVREGKLMGRDHFFLDELGDTSSQEILESFVKQYYASCGFIPREIILKEALQDKHIIEAWLGELAGKKIEVHSPQRGQKIKMLEMVADNADLALKQQLLEKREKEIRSKSRLDGLQELLGMTRRPYRIEAYDISNISGTN
;
A
#
# COMPACT_ATOMS: atom_id res chain seq x y z
N LEU A 1 -7.78 38.09 -11.98
CA LEU A 1 -8.51 36.90 -11.53
C LEU A 1 -7.90 35.70 -12.23
N ASN A 2 -6.85 35.11 -11.63
CA ASN A 2 -6.31 33.84 -12.07
C ASN A 2 -7.33 32.76 -11.71
N GLN A 3 -8.02 32.24 -12.70
CA GLN A 3 -8.92 31.12 -12.54
C GLN A 3 -8.06 29.84 -12.54
N ASN A 4 -7.84 29.25 -11.37
CA ASN A 4 -7.08 28.01 -11.19
C ASN A 4 -7.94 26.81 -11.63
N TYR A 5 -8.18 26.70 -12.95
CA TYR A 5 -8.98 25.60 -13.51
C TYR A 5 -8.33 24.23 -13.31
N GLU A 6 -6.99 24.16 -13.25
CA GLU A 6 -6.27 22.92 -13.01
C GLU A 6 -6.45 22.38 -11.58
N GLU A 7 -6.41 23.28 -10.58
CA GLU A 7 -6.72 22.88 -9.19
C GLU A 7 -8.18 22.50 -9.01
N ALA A 8 -9.10 23.22 -9.66
CA ALA A 8 -10.51 22.89 -9.65
C ALA A 8 -10.79 21.52 -10.29
N ALA A 9 -10.10 21.18 -11.39
CA ALA A 9 -10.18 19.85 -11.99
C ALA A 9 -9.68 18.76 -11.05
N LYS A 10 -8.54 18.99 -10.38
CA LYS A 10 -7.96 18.07 -9.41
C LYS A 10 -8.89 17.81 -8.21
N TYR A 11 -9.50 18.88 -7.68
CA TYR A 11 -10.47 18.72 -6.59
C TYR A 11 -11.76 18.05 -7.05
N ARG A 12 -12.25 18.33 -8.26
CA ARG A 12 -13.41 17.65 -8.83
C ARG A 12 -13.16 16.16 -8.99
N ASP A 13 -11.97 15.76 -9.47
CA ASP A 13 -11.62 14.37 -9.66
C ASP A 13 -11.43 13.64 -8.31
N GLN A 14 -10.91 14.34 -7.29
CA GLN A 14 -10.87 13.84 -5.91
C GLN A 14 -12.28 13.68 -5.32
N ILE A 15 -13.17 14.64 -5.52
CA ILE A 15 -14.57 14.58 -5.06
C ILE A 15 -15.31 13.46 -5.78
N SER A 16 -15.11 13.31 -7.09
CA SER A 16 -15.69 12.22 -7.87
C SER A 16 -15.20 10.85 -7.38
N GLY A 17 -13.92 10.73 -7.06
CA GLY A 17 -13.35 9.53 -6.43
C GLY A 17 -14.00 9.23 -5.07
N ILE A 18 -14.17 10.23 -4.22
CA ILE A 18 -14.82 10.11 -2.91
C ILE A 18 -16.31 9.76 -3.09
N GLN A 19 -17.02 10.38 -4.01
CA GLN A 19 -18.43 10.08 -4.29
C GLN A 19 -18.62 8.66 -4.81
N HIS A 20 -17.72 8.18 -5.67
CA HIS A 20 -17.73 6.79 -6.16
C HIS A 20 -17.50 5.78 -5.04
N ILE A 21 -16.66 6.14 -4.05
CA ILE A 21 -16.46 5.35 -2.83
C ILE A 21 -17.74 5.34 -1.96
N ILE A 22 -18.40 6.48 -1.81
CA ILE A 22 -19.61 6.61 -0.99
C ILE A 22 -20.81 5.91 -1.64
N GLU A 23 -20.97 5.96 -2.96
CA GLU A 23 -22.02 5.22 -3.68
C GLU A 23 -21.83 3.70 -3.59
N LYS A 24 -20.55 3.23 -3.63
CA LYS A 24 -20.23 1.82 -3.42
C LYS A 24 -20.34 1.38 -1.95
N GLN A 25 -20.34 2.28 -0.98
CA GLN A 25 -20.61 1.95 0.45
C GLN A 25 -22.05 1.44 0.71
N LYS A 26 -22.97 1.54 -0.24
CA LYS A 26 -24.28 0.87 -0.18
C LYS A 26 -24.21 -0.65 -0.39
N ILE A 27 -23.02 -1.22 -0.55
CA ILE A 27 -22.85 -2.67 -0.46
C ILE A 27 -22.78 -3.02 1.03
N SER A 28 -23.93 -2.95 1.71
CA SER A 28 -24.08 -3.57 3.01
C SER A 28 -23.94 -5.07 2.80
N SER A 29 -22.82 -5.65 3.22
CA SER A 29 -22.75 -7.08 3.34
C SER A 29 -23.84 -7.49 4.35
N SER A 30 -24.67 -8.44 4.01
CA SER A 30 -25.71 -9.00 4.89
C SER A 30 -25.11 -9.70 6.13
N SER A 31 -23.80 -9.80 6.20
CA SER A 31 -23.04 -10.36 7.31
C SER A 31 -22.62 -9.23 8.26
N LYS A 32 -23.09 -9.30 9.50
CA LYS A 32 -22.60 -8.45 10.62
C LYS A 32 -21.23 -8.88 11.16
N GLN A 33 -20.47 -9.66 10.40
CA GLN A 33 -19.18 -10.18 10.82
C GLN A 33 -18.06 -9.18 10.50
N ASP A 34 -17.04 -9.21 11.35
CA ASP A 34 -15.80 -8.47 11.11
C ASP A 34 -14.97 -9.17 10.05
N GLN A 35 -14.59 -8.43 9.01
CA GLN A 35 -13.92 -8.93 7.83
C GLN A 35 -12.78 -7.98 7.43
N ASP A 36 -11.66 -8.54 6.99
CA ASP A 36 -10.63 -7.79 6.28
C ASP A 36 -10.53 -8.33 4.85
N PHE A 37 -10.55 -7.41 3.89
CA PHE A 37 -10.34 -7.71 2.48
C PHE A 37 -8.95 -7.25 2.11
N ILE A 38 -8.15 -8.15 1.57
CA ILE A 38 -6.75 -7.90 1.23
C ILE A 38 -6.56 -8.11 -0.27
N GLY A 39 -6.05 -7.07 -0.93
CA GLY A 39 -5.71 -7.11 -2.35
C GLY A 39 -4.26 -6.71 -2.57
N LEU A 40 -3.67 -7.26 -3.62
CA LEU A 40 -2.30 -7.00 -4.05
C LEU A 40 -2.30 -6.46 -5.48
N ALA A 41 -1.50 -5.43 -5.71
CA ALA A 41 -1.02 -5.02 -7.02
C ALA A 41 0.49 -5.14 -7.07
N GLN A 42 1.03 -5.59 -8.19
CA GLN A 42 2.46 -5.84 -8.37
C GLN A 42 2.92 -5.32 -9.74
N SER A 43 4.08 -4.68 -9.76
CA SER A 43 4.73 -4.21 -10.99
C SER A 43 6.24 -4.28 -10.81
N ASP A 44 6.91 -5.11 -11.58
CA ASP A 44 8.34 -5.42 -11.47
C ASP A 44 8.70 -5.79 -10.01
N ASP A 45 9.68 -5.10 -9.42
CA ASP A 45 10.15 -5.32 -8.06
C ASP A 45 9.29 -4.66 -6.97
N LEU A 46 8.20 -3.95 -7.35
CA LEU A 46 7.37 -3.21 -6.42
C LEU A 46 5.98 -3.81 -6.30
N GLY A 47 5.42 -3.77 -5.10
CA GLY A 47 4.04 -4.14 -4.85
C GLY A 47 3.35 -3.18 -3.91
N CYS A 48 2.03 -3.23 -3.93
CA CYS A 48 1.18 -2.57 -2.95
C CYS A 48 0.13 -3.55 -2.45
N VAL A 49 0.12 -3.81 -1.16
CA VAL A 49 -0.97 -4.52 -0.51
C VAL A 49 -1.93 -3.50 0.09
N GLN A 50 -3.21 -3.64 -0.24
CA GLN A 50 -4.29 -2.83 0.30
C GLN A 50 -5.14 -3.69 1.22
N VAL A 51 -5.48 -3.18 2.41
CA VAL A 51 -6.37 -3.82 3.36
C VAL A 51 -7.59 -2.94 3.59
N PHE A 52 -8.79 -3.51 3.43
CA PHE A 52 -10.05 -2.86 3.80
C PHE A 52 -10.62 -3.51 5.05
N HIS A 53 -10.87 -2.71 6.08
CA HIS A 53 -11.42 -3.14 7.35
C HIS A 53 -12.92 -2.97 7.37
N VAL A 54 -13.64 -4.07 7.30
CA VAL A 54 -15.11 -4.10 7.42
C VAL A 54 -15.47 -4.59 8.83
N ARG A 55 -16.24 -3.79 9.55
CA ARG A 55 -16.73 -4.11 10.90
C ARG A 55 -18.25 -3.94 10.92
N GLU A 56 -18.95 -4.94 11.42
CA GLU A 56 -20.42 -4.95 11.42
C GLU A 56 -21.02 -4.67 10.04
N GLY A 57 -20.36 -5.12 8.96
CA GLY A 57 -20.79 -4.89 7.59
C GLY A 57 -20.53 -3.50 7.03
N LYS A 58 -19.81 -2.63 7.74
CA LYS A 58 -19.42 -1.28 7.30
C LYS A 58 -17.91 -1.17 7.09
N LEU A 59 -17.52 -0.50 6.02
CA LEU A 59 -16.10 -0.17 5.80
C LEU A 59 -15.68 0.91 6.81
N MET A 60 -14.80 0.53 7.75
CA MET A 60 -14.32 1.40 8.82
C MET A 60 -13.01 2.10 8.49
N GLY A 61 -12.18 1.48 7.66
CA GLY A 61 -10.89 2.04 7.30
C GLY A 61 -10.21 1.25 6.19
N ARG A 62 -9.09 1.82 5.74
CA ARG A 62 -8.23 1.19 4.74
C ARG A 62 -6.78 1.53 5.04
N ASP A 63 -5.92 0.54 4.90
CA ASP A 63 -4.47 0.69 4.99
C ASP A 63 -3.82 0.19 3.71
N HIS A 64 -2.67 0.76 3.34
CA HIS A 64 -1.87 0.26 2.24
C HIS A 64 -0.41 0.16 2.65
N PHE A 65 0.27 -0.82 2.07
CA PHE A 65 1.66 -1.16 2.37
C PHE A 65 2.41 -1.35 1.06
N PHE A 66 3.49 -0.59 0.88
CA PHE A 66 4.38 -0.79 -0.26
C PHE A 66 5.41 -1.86 0.08
N LEU A 67 5.68 -2.71 -0.90
CA LEU A 67 6.62 -3.80 -0.82
C LEU A 67 7.68 -3.59 -1.90
N ASP A 68 8.94 -3.70 -1.53
CA ASP A 68 10.09 -3.61 -2.43
C ASP A 68 10.76 -4.98 -2.59
N GLU A 69 11.57 -5.14 -3.63
CA GLU A 69 12.40 -6.33 -3.88
C GLU A 69 11.60 -7.64 -4.05
N LEU A 70 10.45 -7.55 -4.71
CA LEU A 70 9.58 -8.71 -4.91
C LEU A 70 10.14 -9.73 -5.91
N GLY A 71 10.92 -9.28 -6.91
CA GLY A 71 11.48 -10.13 -7.95
C GLY A 71 10.43 -11.05 -8.59
N ASP A 72 10.79 -12.33 -8.73
CA ASP A 72 9.91 -13.36 -9.30
C ASP A 72 8.99 -14.03 -8.26
N THR A 73 8.81 -13.40 -7.07
CA THR A 73 7.95 -13.95 -6.01
C THR A 73 6.49 -13.96 -6.46
N SER A 74 5.82 -15.08 -6.30
CA SER A 74 4.41 -15.21 -6.68
C SER A 74 3.50 -14.37 -5.79
N SER A 75 2.37 -13.88 -6.35
CA SER A 75 1.37 -13.13 -5.60
C SER A 75 0.87 -13.90 -4.37
N GLN A 76 0.81 -15.21 -4.46
CA GLN A 76 0.39 -16.09 -3.37
C GLN A 76 1.39 -16.06 -2.21
N GLU A 77 2.69 -16.18 -2.48
CA GLU A 77 3.76 -16.13 -1.47
C GLU A 77 3.85 -14.74 -0.82
N ILE A 78 3.67 -13.67 -1.63
CA ILE A 78 3.63 -12.30 -1.12
C ILE A 78 2.47 -12.13 -0.14
N LEU A 79 1.26 -12.53 -0.53
CA LEU A 79 0.07 -12.41 0.32
C LEU A 79 0.19 -13.25 1.59
N GLU A 80 0.77 -14.45 1.49
CA GLU A 80 0.98 -15.31 2.64
C GLU A 80 1.97 -14.70 3.65
N SER A 81 3.10 -14.20 3.16
CA SER A 81 4.10 -13.50 3.97
C SER A 81 3.52 -12.24 4.61
N PHE A 82 2.76 -11.47 3.82
CA PHE A 82 2.10 -10.27 4.31
C PHE A 82 1.11 -10.59 5.44
N VAL A 83 0.23 -11.57 5.27
CA VAL A 83 -0.75 -11.98 6.29
C VAL A 83 -0.05 -12.36 7.58
N LYS A 84 1.02 -13.16 7.50
CA LYS A 84 1.80 -13.57 8.68
C LYS A 84 2.42 -12.36 9.40
N GLN A 85 3.07 -11.45 8.67
CA GLN A 85 3.71 -10.27 9.26
C GLN A 85 2.71 -9.26 9.82
N TYR A 86 1.66 -8.97 9.05
CA TYR A 86 0.65 -8.00 9.42
C TYR A 86 -0.08 -8.38 10.69
N TYR A 87 -0.61 -9.59 10.77
CA TYR A 87 -1.37 -10.03 11.94
C TYR A 87 -0.51 -10.41 13.15
N ALA A 88 0.78 -10.67 12.97
CA ALA A 88 1.71 -10.86 14.10
C ALA A 88 1.84 -9.59 14.96
N SER A 89 1.69 -8.41 14.36
CA SER A 89 1.79 -7.10 15.03
C SER A 89 0.45 -6.38 15.21
N CYS A 90 -0.62 -6.94 14.66
CA CYS A 90 -1.94 -6.30 14.68
C CYS A 90 -2.64 -6.55 16.03
N GLY A 91 -3.16 -5.49 16.65
CA GLY A 91 -3.90 -5.59 17.91
C GLY A 91 -5.31 -6.21 17.79
N PHE A 92 -5.81 -6.39 16.56
CA PHE A 92 -7.14 -6.94 16.29
C PHE A 92 -7.11 -7.84 15.05
N ILE A 93 -7.61 -9.04 15.18
CA ILE A 93 -7.75 -10.00 14.08
C ILE A 93 -9.24 -10.24 13.83
N PRO A 94 -9.76 -10.00 12.59
CA PRO A 94 -11.17 -10.21 12.26
C PRO A 94 -11.50 -11.71 12.22
N ARG A 95 -12.79 -12.06 12.20
CA ARG A 95 -13.20 -13.45 12.04
C ARG A 95 -12.96 -14.03 10.66
N GLU A 96 -13.03 -13.16 9.65
CA GLU A 96 -12.80 -13.56 8.27
C GLU A 96 -11.73 -12.69 7.62
N ILE A 97 -10.78 -13.33 6.97
CA ILE A 97 -9.77 -12.69 6.10
C ILE A 97 -10.06 -13.14 4.67
N ILE A 98 -10.22 -12.20 3.77
CA ILE A 98 -10.70 -12.46 2.42
C ILE A 98 -9.63 -11.98 1.43
N LEU A 99 -9.12 -12.91 0.61
CA LEU A 99 -8.06 -12.72 -0.36
C LEU A 99 -8.54 -13.20 -1.74
N LYS A 100 -7.96 -12.65 -2.81
CA LYS A 100 -8.26 -13.12 -4.16
C LYS A 100 -7.68 -14.52 -4.41
N GLU A 101 -6.46 -14.75 -3.94
CA GLU A 101 -5.74 -16.01 -4.14
C GLU A 101 -5.79 -16.88 -2.90
N ALA A 102 -5.88 -18.19 -3.12
CA ALA A 102 -5.84 -19.15 -2.02
C ALA A 102 -4.42 -19.26 -1.46
N LEU A 103 -4.26 -19.23 -0.14
CA LEU A 103 -2.97 -19.45 0.51
C LEU A 103 -2.61 -20.94 0.47
N GLN A 104 -1.32 -21.27 0.30
CA GLN A 104 -0.85 -22.67 0.32
C GLN A 104 -1.10 -23.32 1.68
N ASP A 105 -0.64 -22.63 2.73
CA ASP A 105 -0.70 -23.12 4.10
C ASP A 105 -1.91 -22.57 4.86
N LYS A 106 -3.05 -22.43 4.16
CA LYS A 106 -4.29 -21.85 4.71
C LYS A 106 -4.62 -22.37 6.09
N HIS A 107 -4.63 -23.70 6.28
CA HIS A 107 -5.03 -24.32 7.55
C HIS A 107 -4.05 -24.00 8.69
N ILE A 108 -2.76 -23.92 8.39
CA ILE A 108 -1.72 -23.58 9.38
C ILE A 108 -1.90 -22.12 9.78
N ILE A 109 -2.14 -21.23 8.82
CA ILE A 109 -2.36 -19.80 9.06
C ILE A 109 -3.65 -19.59 9.88
N GLU A 110 -4.75 -20.27 9.54
CA GLU A 110 -6.00 -20.19 10.28
C GLU A 110 -5.83 -20.65 11.74
N ALA A 111 -5.11 -21.75 11.98
CA ALA A 111 -4.82 -22.26 13.31
C ALA A 111 -3.98 -21.27 14.12
N TRP A 112 -2.89 -20.78 13.55
CA TRP A 112 -2.00 -19.80 14.18
C TRP A 112 -2.74 -18.48 14.50
N LEU A 113 -3.50 -17.94 13.56
CA LEU A 113 -4.32 -16.74 13.78
C LEU A 113 -5.39 -16.98 14.84
N GLY A 114 -5.96 -18.19 14.87
CA GLY A 114 -6.94 -18.61 15.87
C GLY A 114 -6.37 -18.63 17.29
N GLU A 115 -5.14 -19.11 17.46
CA GLU A 115 -4.41 -19.08 18.72
C GLU A 115 -4.14 -17.64 19.18
N LEU A 116 -3.64 -16.78 18.27
CA LEU A 116 -3.38 -15.37 18.58
C LEU A 116 -4.66 -14.61 18.97
N ALA A 117 -5.77 -14.86 18.26
CA ALA A 117 -7.03 -14.14 18.46
C ALA A 117 -7.90 -14.74 19.59
N GLY A 118 -7.60 -15.92 20.08
CA GLY A 118 -8.45 -16.67 21.04
C GLY A 118 -9.83 -17.02 20.47
N LYS A 119 -9.99 -17.10 19.14
CA LYS A 119 -11.25 -17.39 18.44
C LYS A 119 -10.98 -18.02 17.09
N LYS A 120 -12.00 -18.70 16.51
CA LYS A 120 -11.89 -19.25 15.17
C LYS A 120 -11.75 -18.14 14.13
N ILE A 121 -10.72 -18.22 13.29
CA ILE A 121 -10.46 -17.35 12.14
C ILE A 121 -10.61 -18.18 10.86
N GLU A 122 -11.22 -17.60 9.84
CA GLU A 122 -11.42 -18.24 8.55
C GLU A 122 -10.80 -17.37 7.45
N VAL A 123 -10.01 -18.01 6.58
CA VAL A 123 -9.42 -17.36 5.38
C VAL A 123 -10.18 -17.83 4.16
N HIS A 124 -10.71 -16.92 3.38
CA HIS A 124 -11.54 -17.19 2.22
C HIS A 124 -10.96 -16.62 0.92
N SER A 125 -11.12 -17.40 -0.17
CA SER A 125 -10.81 -16.95 -1.53
C SER A 125 -12.04 -17.15 -2.42
N PRO A 126 -13.00 -16.19 -2.36
CA PRO A 126 -14.27 -16.31 -3.05
C PRO A 126 -14.07 -16.15 -4.56
N GLN A 127 -14.80 -16.95 -5.36
CA GLN A 127 -14.79 -16.89 -6.82
C GLN A 127 -15.99 -16.15 -7.41
N ARG A 128 -17.00 -15.84 -6.60
CA ARG A 128 -18.25 -15.18 -7.03
C ARG A 128 -18.98 -14.49 -5.87
N GLY A 129 -19.90 -13.60 -6.22
CA GLY A 129 -20.75 -12.91 -5.26
C GLY A 129 -20.21 -11.56 -4.80
N GLN A 130 -20.76 -11.02 -3.71
CA GLN A 130 -20.40 -9.67 -3.24
C GLN A 130 -18.96 -9.55 -2.74
N LYS A 131 -18.43 -10.62 -2.15
CA LYS A 131 -17.05 -10.62 -1.64
C LYS A 131 -16.02 -10.44 -2.76
N ILE A 132 -16.26 -11.01 -3.97
CA ILE A 132 -15.33 -10.82 -5.10
C ILE A 132 -15.36 -9.37 -5.59
N LYS A 133 -16.52 -8.73 -5.65
CA LYS A 133 -16.62 -7.31 -6.03
C LYS A 133 -15.88 -6.40 -5.07
N MET A 134 -15.90 -6.72 -3.77
CA MET A 134 -15.12 -6.00 -2.78
C MET A 134 -13.61 -6.21 -2.99
N LEU A 135 -13.18 -7.44 -3.27
CA LEU A 135 -11.77 -7.73 -3.60
C LEU A 135 -11.30 -7.03 -4.86
N GLU A 136 -12.13 -6.96 -5.90
CA GLU A 136 -11.83 -6.18 -7.12
C GLU A 136 -11.60 -4.70 -6.77
N MET A 137 -12.47 -4.11 -5.94
CA MET A 137 -12.29 -2.74 -5.48
C MET A 137 -10.99 -2.56 -4.67
N VAL A 138 -10.65 -3.51 -3.80
CA VAL A 138 -9.40 -3.47 -3.03
C VAL A 138 -8.20 -3.56 -3.95
N ALA A 139 -8.22 -4.46 -4.94
CA ALA A 139 -7.16 -4.61 -5.93
C ALA A 139 -6.99 -3.36 -6.80
N ASP A 140 -8.09 -2.74 -7.26
CA ASP A 140 -8.07 -1.48 -8.02
C ASP A 140 -7.43 -0.35 -7.19
N ASN A 141 -7.73 -0.29 -5.87
CA ASN A 141 -7.11 0.70 -4.98
C ASN A 141 -5.62 0.43 -4.78
N ALA A 142 -5.21 -0.83 -4.65
CA ALA A 142 -3.81 -1.21 -4.58
C ALA A 142 -3.04 -0.80 -5.85
N ASP A 143 -3.62 -1.06 -7.03
CA ASP A 143 -3.05 -0.69 -8.33
C ASP A 143 -2.91 0.83 -8.49
N LEU A 144 -3.93 1.58 -8.08
CA LEU A 144 -3.89 3.04 -8.11
C LEU A 144 -2.80 3.60 -7.19
N ALA A 145 -2.69 3.09 -5.97
CA ALA A 145 -1.67 3.48 -5.01
C ALA A 145 -0.25 3.14 -5.53
N LEU A 146 -0.07 1.96 -6.12
CA LEU A 146 1.20 1.55 -6.71
C LEU A 146 1.61 2.44 -7.88
N LYS A 147 0.68 2.75 -8.79
CA LYS A 147 0.93 3.69 -9.91
C LYS A 147 1.35 5.06 -9.42
N GLN A 148 0.70 5.58 -8.40
CA GLN A 148 1.07 6.86 -7.81
C GLN A 148 2.48 6.82 -7.21
N GLN A 149 2.82 5.78 -6.46
CA GLN A 149 4.16 5.59 -5.88
C GLN A 149 5.25 5.51 -6.96
N LEU A 150 4.98 4.79 -8.07
CA LEU A 150 5.90 4.69 -9.20
C LEU A 150 6.14 6.05 -9.88
N LEU A 151 5.10 6.86 -10.04
CA LEU A 151 5.22 8.21 -10.58
C LEU A 151 6.07 9.10 -9.66
N GLU A 152 5.80 9.09 -8.36
CA GLU A 152 6.58 9.86 -7.38
C GLU A 152 8.05 9.45 -7.36
N LYS A 153 8.34 8.14 -7.44
CA LYS A 153 9.70 7.61 -7.51
C LYS A 153 10.43 8.11 -8.77
N ARG A 154 9.76 8.04 -9.93
CA ARG A 154 10.30 8.56 -11.20
C ARG A 154 10.57 10.07 -11.15
N GLU A 155 9.65 10.85 -10.61
CA GLU A 155 9.84 12.29 -10.46
C GLU A 155 11.02 12.63 -9.54
N LYS A 156 11.17 11.92 -8.42
CA LYS A 156 12.33 12.06 -7.52
C LYS A 156 13.64 11.76 -8.24
N GLU A 157 13.69 10.69 -9.04
CA GLU A 157 14.87 10.33 -9.84
C GLU A 157 15.22 11.41 -10.87
N ILE A 158 14.22 11.91 -11.61
CA ILE A 158 14.43 12.98 -12.60
C ILE A 158 14.95 14.25 -11.92
N ARG A 159 14.34 14.66 -10.81
CA ARG A 159 14.79 15.84 -10.04
C ARG A 159 16.20 15.66 -9.48
N SER A 160 16.53 14.46 -9.00
CA SER A 160 17.87 14.14 -8.50
C SER A 160 18.92 14.22 -9.63
N LYS A 161 18.62 13.64 -10.80
CA LYS A 161 19.50 13.71 -11.96
C LYS A 161 19.73 15.16 -12.40
N SER A 162 18.67 15.95 -12.53
CA SER A 162 18.75 17.36 -12.92
C SER A 162 19.58 18.19 -11.93
N ARG A 163 19.46 17.96 -10.62
CA ARG A 163 20.28 18.64 -9.60
C ARG A 163 21.75 18.29 -9.70
N LEU A 164 22.09 17.04 -9.97
CA LEU A 164 23.47 16.60 -10.15
C LEU A 164 24.08 17.16 -11.43
N ASP A 165 23.29 17.27 -12.51
CA ASP A 165 23.73 17.90 -13.76
C ASP A 165 24.00 19.40 -13.55
N GLY A 166 23.11 20.12 -12.88
CA GLY A 166 23.31 21.52 -12.52
C GLY A 166 24.52 21.73 -11.60
N LEU A 167 24.80 20.81 -10.67
CA LEU A 167 25.99 20.88 -9.83
C LEU A 167 27.28 20.63 -10.64
N GLN A 168 27.24 19.69 -11.57
CA GLN A 168 28.34 19.45 -12.50
C GLN A 168 28.72 20.70 -13.31
N GLU A 169 27.71 21.37 -13.87
CA GLU A 169 27.89 22.61 -14.63
C GLU A 169 28.44 23.74 -13.76
N LEU A 170 27.84 23.94 -12.58
CA LEU A 170 28.23 25.00 -11.64
C LEU A 170 29.70 24.88 -11.18
N LEU A 171 30.16 23.64 -10.96
CA LEU A 171 31.51 23.34 -10.49
C LEU A 171 32.51 23.08 -11.62
N GLY A 172 32.09 23.12 -12.89
CA GLY A 172 32.95 22.83 -14.04
C GLY A 172 33.52 21.40 -14.04
N MET A 173 32.81 20.45 -13.49
CA MET A 173 33.27 19.07 -13.36
C MET A 173 33.20 18.34 -14.70
N THR A 174 34.24 17.56 -15.03
CA THR A 174 34.30 16.76 -16.27
C THR A 174 33.36 15.56 -16.24
N ARG A 175 32.96 15.11 -15.05
CA ARG A 175 32.07 13.96 -14.83
C ARG A 175 31.01 14.33 -13.80
N ARG A 176 29.81 13.73 -13.93
CA ARG A 176 28.75 13.86 -12.94
C ARG A 176 29.20 13.35 -11.56
N PRO A 177 29.01 14.10 -10.46
CA PRO A 177 29.28 13.61 -9.12
C PRO A 177 28.32 12.48 -8.79
N TYR A 178 28.85 11.36 -8.35
CA TYR A 178 28.05 10.22 -7.94
C TYR A 178 28.02 10.04 -6.41
N ARG A 179 28.94 10.73 -5.70
CA ARG A 179 29.06 10.74 -4.24
C ARG A 179 29.35 12.15 -3.75
N ILE A 180 28.60 12.59 -2.76
CA ILE A 180 28.79 13.86 -2.07
C ILE A 180 29.00 13.54 -0.60
N GLU A 181 30.08 14.03 -0.01
CA GLU A 181 30.39 13.88 1.41
C GLU A 181 30.39 15.26 2.06
N ALA A 182 29.78 15.36 3.21
CA ALA A 182 29.82 16.55 4.05
C ALA A 182 30.49 16.19 5.38
N TYR A 183 31.44 17.01 5.80
CA TYR A 183 32.13 16.87 7.09
C TYR A 183 31.76 18.06 7.95
N ASP A 184 31.15 17.81 9.10
CA ASP A 184 30.96 18.82 10.13
C ASP A 184 32.19 18.83 11.04
N ILE A 185 32.86 19.99 11.12
CA ILE A 185 33.96 20.18 12.05
C ILE A 185 33.35 20.76 13.32
N SER A 186 32.98 19.91 14.26
CA SER A 186 32.67 20.34 15.61
C SER A 186 33.92 20.92 16.26
N ASN A 187 33.97 22.25 16.38
CA ASN A 187 35.00 22.92 17.17
C ASN A 187 34.81 22.51 18.64
N ILE A 188 35.62 21.62 19.13
CA ILE A 188 35.80 21.44 20.57
C ILE A 188 36.51 22.71 21.01
N SER A 189 35.73 23.67 21.53
CA SER A 189 36.26 24.88 22.18
C SER A 189 37.21 24.40 23.26
N GLY A 190 38.50 24.56 23.04
CA GLY A 190 39.53 24.35 24.04
C GLY A 190 39.22 25.31 25.18
N THR A 191 38.89 24.81 26.33
CA THR A 191 38.92 25.51 27.60
C THR A 191 40.37 25.78 27.94
N ASN A 192 40.74 27.06 28.01
CA ASN A 192 41.90 27.49 28.79
C ASN A 192 41.61 27.27 30.25
#